data_402f00a2e42607f3ba416b944b7ce34b
#
_entry.id   402f00a2e42607f3ba416b944b7ce34b
#
_cell.length_a   1.000
_cell.length_b   1.000
_cell.length_c   1.000
_cell.angle_alpha   90.00
_cell.angle_beta   90.00
_cell.angle_gamma   90.00
#
_symmetry.space_group_name_H-M   'P 1'
#
loop_
_entity.id
_entity.type
_entity.pdbx_description
1 polymer ?
#
loop_
_entity_poly.entity_id
_entity_poly.type
_entity_poly.pdbx_seq_one_letter_code
_entity_poly.pdbx_strand_id
1 'polypeptide(L)'
;MRRSLAASALCMILAAPPASAQLVLPGSAAPDPAAGAEKAATPRKTPKAAAAYAPPGVEAVVGRPLSLNGANGALQLSGGADALKIDRLTLLGEVISDPTRQCRIDVGGGTPIEAKSAGRPDGLLRFAVDIPACPFEFDVLDGAVLAPPQLKACIFEQADCQASPSGLWGAAGSALGAAEAKQIEQARAHAEAALAANYHALTVRLNDPAKANDLARDQSRFSSDRQDICRDYARESAHGFCTVRLTEARAAFLKARFDELAPAAEKNPPPARRKRKPPQQ
;
A
#
# COMPACT_ATOMS: atom_id res chain seq x y z
N MET A 1 64.55 -44.88 11.94
CA MET A 1 65.24 -44.22 13.12
C MET A 1 64.96 -42.72 13.01
N ARG A 2 64.10 -42.14 13.83
CA ARG A 2 64.21 -40.85 14.50
C ARG A 2 62.85 -40.55 15.16
N ARG A 3 62.93 -40.55 16.49
CA ARG A 3 61.88 -40.17 17.43
C ARG A 3 61.67 -38.64 17.37
N SER A 4 60.46 -38.16 17.47
CA SER A 4 60.16 -36.78 17.82
C SER A 4 58.99 -36.75 18.78
N LEU A 5 59.22 -36.03 19.85
CA LEU A 5 58.51 -35.91 21.10
C LEU A 5 57.18 -35.13 20.93
N ALA A 6 56.18 -35.60 21.65
CA ALA A 6 54.93 -34.91 21.90
C ALA A 6 55.14 -33.73 22.87
N ALA A 7 54.63 -32.57 22.55
CA ALA A 7 54.46 -31.47 23.49
C ALA A 7 52.93 -31.20 23.64
N SER A 8 52.42 -31.62 24.83
CA SER A 8 51.03 -31.32 25.23
C SER A 8 50.97 -29.89 25.75
N ALA A 9 50.27 -29.03 25.01
CA ALA A 9 49.89 -27.70 25.50
C ALA A 9 48.47 -27.77 26.09
N LEU A 10 48.42 -27.59 27.39
CA LEU A 10 47.22 -27.54 28.21
C LEU A 10 46.59 -26.14 28.03
N CYS A 11 45.53 -26.03 27.21
CA CYS A 11 44.74 -24.79 27.06
C CYS A 11 43.69 -24.72 28.17
N MET A 12 43.89 -23.84 29.16
CA MET A 12 42.86 -23.44 30.12
C MET A 12 41.79 -22.62 29.38
N ILE A 13 40.60 -23.18 29.31
CA ILE A 13 39.41 -22.48 28.80
C ILE A 13 38.82 -21.66 29.96
N LEU A 14 39.02 -20.33 29.94
CA LEU A 14 38.26 -19.41 30.78
C LEU A 14 36.84 -19.31 30.20
N ALA A 15 35.86 -19.88 30.90
CA ALA A 15 34.46 -19.68 30.62
C ALA A 15 34.03 -18.27 31.06
N ALA A 16 33.81 -17.37 30.10
CA ALA A 16 33.14 -16.10 30.35
C ALA A 16 31.61 -16.34 30.33
N PRO A 17 30.84 -15.76 31.29
CA PRO A 17 29.39 -15.88 31.28
C PRO A 17 28.79 -15.09 30.09
N PRO A 18 27.69 -15.55 29.48
CA PRO A 18 27.02 -14.80 28.42
C PRO A 18 26.41 -13.53 29.02
N ALA A 19 26.86 -12.38 28.57
CA ALA A 19 26.18 -11.11 28.82
C ALA A 19 24.90 -11.08 28.01
N SER A 20 23.77 -11.31 28.68
CA SER A 20 22.44 -11.09 28.09
C SER A 20 22.21 -9.60 27.91
N ALA A 21 22.48 -9.08 26.73
CA ALA A 21 22.06 -7.73 26.33
C ALA A 21 20.55 -7.72 26.17
N GLN A 22 19.82 -7.38 27.23
CA GLN A 22 18.39 -7.06 27.12
C GLN A 22 18.26 -5.67 26.53
N LEU A 23 17.75 -5.60 25.29
CA LEU A 23 17.29 -4.36 24.69
C LEU A 23 16.06 -3.88 25.47
N VAL A 24 16.25 -2.94 26.39
CA VAL A 24 15.16 -2.26 27.08
C VAL A 24 14.58 -1.24 26.09
N LEU A 25 13.42 -1.55 25.51
CA LEU A 25 12.64 -0.57 24.75
C LEU A 25 12.17 0.53 25.71
N PRO A 26 12.27 1.82 25.35
CA PRO A 26 11.70 2.91 26.14
C PRO A 26 10.18 2.75 26.24
N GLY A 27 9.68 2.47 27.43
CA GLY A 27 8.24 2.32 27.71
C GLY A 27 7.82 1.03 28.41
N SER A 28 8.71 0.05 28.65
CA SER A 28 8.41 -1.15 29.44
C SER A 28 8.93 -1.02 30.87
N ALA A 29 8.33 -0.14 31.67
CA ALA A 29 8.47 -0.21 33.13
C ALA A 29 7.43 -1.22 33.66
N ALA A 30 7.89 -2.25 34.34
CA ALA A 30 7.04 -3.20 35.05
C ALA A 30 6.23 -2.45 36.14
N PRO A 31 4.93 -2.72 36.31
CA PRO A 31 4.15 -2.07 37.37
C PRO A 31 4.59 -2.59 38.74
N ASP A 32 4.87 -1.63 39.63
CA ASP A 32 5.18 -1.84 41.04
C ASP A 32 3.93 -2.35 41.79
N PRO A 33 3.98 -3.43 42.57
CA PRO A 33 2.78 -4.03 43.17
C PRO A 33 2.32 -3.38 44.48
N ALA A 34 2.56 -2.10 44.71
CA ALA A 34 2.12 -1.45 45.92
C ALA A 34 1.70 0.00 45.72
N ALA A 35 0.47 0.21 45.23
CA ALA A 35 -0.32 1.40 45.57
C ALA A 35 -1.79 1.17 45.16
N GLY A 36 -2.57 0.63 46.07
CA GLY A 36 -4.02 0.72 46.03
C GLY A 36 -4.45 2.17 46.27
N ALA A 37 -4.95 2.82 45.22
CA ALA A 37 -5.82 3.99 45.31
C ALA A 37 -6.66 4.03 44.04
N GLU A 38 -7.91 3.68 44.20
CA GLU A 38 -9.00 3.84 43.23
C GLU A 38 -9.06 5.32 42.77
N LYS A 39 -8.41 5.63 41.63
CA LYS A 39 -8.64 6.86 40.92
C LYS A 39 -9.78 6.66 39.93
N ALA A 40 -10.90 7.35 40.18
CA ALA A 40 -12.03 7.43 39.29
C ALA A 40 -11.58 7.53 37.83
N ALA A 41 -12.08 6.60 37.00
CA ALA A 41 -11.80 6.53 35.58
C ALA A 41 -12.24 7.85 34.91
N THR A 42 -11.28 8.67 34.52
CA THR A 42 -11.50 9.80 33.64
C THR A 42 -12.09 9.26 32.34
N PRO A 43 -13.17 9.84 31.79
CA PRO A 43 -13.76 9.37 30.55
C PRO A 43 -12.67 9.39 29.47
N ARG A 44 -12.36 8.20 28.93
CA ARG A 44 -11.40 8.01 27.84
C ARG A 44 -11.91 8.84 26.67
N LYS A 45 -11.25 9.96 26.35
CA LYS A 45 -11.55 10.75 25.16
C LYS A 45 -11.52 9.80 23.97
N THR A 46 -12.66 9.66 23.30
CA THR A 46 -12.74 8.94 22.01
C THR A 46 -11.63 9.47 21.11
N PRO A 47 -10.79 8.62 20.55
CA PRO A 47 -9.74 9.09 19.64
C PRO A 47 -10.40 9.90 18.53
N LYS A 48 -9.98 11.15 18.37
CA LYS A 48 -10.41 11.98 17.24
C LYS A 48 -10.01 11.20 16.00
N ALA A 49 -11.00 10.82 15.18
CA ALA A 49 -10.73 10.13 13.94
C ALA A 49 -9.64 10.89 13.21
N ALA A 50 -8.54 10.21 12.85
CA ALA A 50 -7.50 10.82 12.04
C ALA A 50 -8.16 11.40 10.80
N ALA A 51 -7.65 12.52 10.28
CA ALA A 51 -8.14 13.10 9.04
C ALA A 51 -8.16 11.99 7.99
N ALA A 52 -9.36 11.57 7.57
CA ALA A 52 -9.52 10.41 6.73
C ALA A 52 -8.82 10.70 5.39
N TYR A 53 -7.91 9.85 4.96
CA TYR A 53 -7.46 9.85 3.59
C TYR A 53 -8.70 9.68 2.71
N ALA A 54 -8.98 10.67 1.86
CA ALA A 54 -10.06 10.62 0.88
C ALA A 54 -9.49 10.02 -0.41
N PRO A 55 -9.90 8.79 -0.80
CA PRO A 55 -9.42 8.19 -2.04
C PRO A 55 -9.80 9.06 -3.24
N PRO A 56 -8.86 9.28 -4.18
CA PRO A 56 -9.10 10.13 -5.34
C PRO A 56 -10.13 9.52 -6.29
N GLY A 57 -10.68 10.36 -7.17
CA GLY A 57 -11.40 9.94 -8.35
C GLY A 57 -10.48 9.83 -9.57
N VAL A 58 -11.08 9.60 -10.75
CA VAL A 58 -10.32 9.43 -12.01
C VAL A 58 -9.57 10.68 -12.45
N GLU A 59 -9.99 11.86 -11.99
CA GLU A 59 -9.34 13.15 -12.27
C GLU A 59 -7.88 13.19 -11.80
N ALA A 60 -7.52 12.35 -10.86
CA ALA A 60 -6.15 12.24 -10.39
C ALA A 60 -5.18 11.63 -11.42
N VAL A 61 -5.70 10.89 -12.40
CA VAL A 61 -4.90 10.13 -13.37
C VAL A 61 -5.21 10.43 -14.84
N VAL A 62 -6.41 10.94 -15.13
CA VAL A 62 -6.83 11.28 -16.50
C VAL A 62 -5.94 12.38 -17.06
N GLY A 63 -5.53 12.21 -18.34
CA GLY A 63 -4.69 13.16 -19.08
C GLY A 63 -3.22 13.17 -18.64
N ARG A 64 -2.83 12.34 -17.67
CA ARG A 64 -1.43 12.24 -17.19
C ARG A 64 -0.70 11.10 -17.88
N PRO A 65 0.54 11.30 -18.33
CA PRO A 65 1.38 10.20 -18.78
C PRO A 65 1.86 9.40 -17.56
N LEU A 66 1.56 8.10 -17.56
CA LEU A 66 1.95 7.19 -16.50
C LEU A 66 2.92 6.14 -17.07
N SER A 67 3.93 5.78 -16.28
CA SER A 67 4.91 4.74 -16.61
C SER A 67 4.90 3.66 -15.54
N LEU A 68 5.01 2.41 -15.94
CA LEU A 68 5.12 1.29 -15.01
C LEU A 68 6.44 1.41 -14.23
N ASN A 69 6.33 1.37 -12.93
CA ASN A 69 7.44 1.55 -11.99
C ASN A 69 8.28 2.81 -12.30
N GLY A 70 7.63 3.86 -12.82
CA GLY A 70 8.27 5.15 -13.10
C GLY A 70 9.30 5.17 -14.22
N ALA A 71 9.46 4.09 -15.00
CA ALA A 71 10.46 4.01 -16.07
C ALA A 71 9.97 3.26 -17.31
N ASN A 72 9.08 2.30 -17.16
CA ASN A 72 8.77 1.33 -18.20
C ASN A 72 7.38 1.51 -18.79
N GLY A 73 7.19 1.13 -20.06
CA GLY A 73 5.90 1.18 -20.71
C GLY A 73 5.29 2.58 -20.79
N ALA A 74 4.01 2.63 -21.12
CA ALA A 74 3.24 3.87 -21.11
C ALA A 74 1.76 3.54 -20.87
N LEU A 75 1.10 4.29 -20.01
CA LEU A 75 -0.35 4.26 -19.79
C LEU A 75 -0.89 5.68 -19.89
N GLN A 76 -1.95 5.87 -20.65
CA GLN A 76 -2.66 7.14 -20.73
C GLN A 76 -4.15 6.89 -20.66
N LEU A 77 -4.82 7.63 -19.78
CA LEU A 77 -6.23 7.48 -19.48
C LEU A 77 -6.99 8.74 -19.90
N SER A 78 -8.22 8.57 -20.40
CA SER A 78 -9.15 9.64 -20.71
C SER A 78 -10.56 9.32 -20.27
N GLY A 79 -11.46 10.32 -20.28
CA GLY A 79 -12.85 10.15 -19.91
C GLY A 79 -13.13 10.42 -18.44
N GLY A 80 -14.23 9.87 -17.94
CA GLY A 80 -14.72 10.04 -16.57
C GLY A 80 -14.95 8.69 -15.87
N ALA A 81 -15.45 8.73 -14.63
CA ALA A 81 -15.65 7.53 -13.81
C ALA A 81 -16.60 6.49 -14.43
N ASP A 82 -17.61 6.96 -15.20
CA ASP A 82 -18.60 6.10 -15.85
C ASP A 82 -18.17 5.63 -17.24
N ALA A 83 -17.13 6.26 -17.84
CA ALA A 83 -16.68 6.01 -19.20
C ALA A 83 -15.16 6.21 -19.32
N LEU A 84 -14.42 5.56 -18.44
CA LEU A 84 -12.95 5.62 -18.47
C LEU A 84 -12.41 4.79 -19.64
N LYS A 85 -11.43 5.35 -20.33
CA LYS A 85 -10.76 4.70 -21.47
C LYS A 85 -9.25 4.73 -21.28
N ILE A 86 -8.61 3.71 -21.79
CA ILE A 86 -7.17 3.63 -21.95
C ILE A 86 -6.87 4.02 -23.40
N ASP A 87 -6.32 5.21 -23.62
CA ASP A 87 -5.95 5.68 -24.96
C ASP A 87 -4.62 5.08 -25.43
N ARG A 88 -3.75 4.75 -24.47
CA ARG A 88 -2.48 4.10 -24.73
C ARG A 88 -2.15 3.12 -23.60
N LEU A 89 -1.77 1.92 -24.00
CA LEU A 89 -1.17 0.93 -23.10
C LEU A 89 0.01 0.28 -23.82
N THR A 90 1.22 0.62 -23.41
CA THR A 90 2.44 0.01 -23.90
C THR A 90 3.04 -0.86 -22.80
N LEU A 91 3.20 -2.13 -23.03
CA LEU A 91 3.87 -3.06 -22.11
C LEU A 91 5.26 -3.40 -22.62
N LEU A 92 6.21 -3.52 -21.71
CA LEU A 92 7.52 -4.12 -21.97
C LEU A 92 7.52 -5.52 -21.35
N GLY A 93 8.17 -6.45 -22.03
CA GLY A 93 8.22 -7.83 -21.62
C GLY A 93 9.41 -8.56 -22.22
N GLU A 94 9.32 -9.88 -22.26
CA GLU A 94 10.34 -10.77 -22.79
C GLU A 94 9.81 -11.51 -24.01
N VAL A 95 10.69 -11.75 -24.99
CA VAL A 95 10.37 -12.54 -26.17
C VAL A 95 10.16 -13.99 -25.76
N ILE A 96 9.02 -14.62 -26.12
CA ILE A 96 8.67 -15.98 -25.70
C ILE A 96 9.68 -17.00 -26.23
N SER A 97 10.06 -16.89 -27.51
CA SER A 97 11.01 -17.77 -28.16
C SER A 97 12.46 -17.56 -27.72
N ASP A 98 12.79 -16.38 -27.16
CA ASP A 98 14.12 -16.05 -26.65
C ASP A 98 14.01 -15.09 -25.45
N PRO A 99 13.83 -15.60 -24.21
CA PRO A 99 13.64 -14.77 -23.01
C PRO A 99 14.82 -13.85 -22.64
N THR A 100 15.95 -13.97 -23.31
CA THR A 100 17.07 -13.02 -23.12
C THR A 100 16.86 -11.70 -23.84
N ARG A 101 15.88 -11.62 -24.74
CA ARG A 101 15.52 -10.43 -25.51
C ARG A 101 14.25 -9.79 -24.95
N GLN A 102 14.26 -8.48 -24.95
CA GLN A 102 13.07 -7.70 -24.58
C GLN A 102 12.16 -7.50 -25.80
N CYS A 103 10.86 -7.46 -25.53
CA CYS A 103 9.83 -7.10 -26.49
C CYS A 103 9.00 -5.92 -25.99
N ARG A 104 8.25 -5.33 -26.90
CA ARG A 104 7.34 -4.21 -26.62
C ARG A 104 6.02 -4.46 -27.32
N ILE A 105 4.92 -4.28 -26.58
CA ILE A 105 3.56 -4.41 -27.09
C ILE A 105 2.81 -3.10 -26.89
N ASP A 106 2.24 -2.55 -27.97
CA ASP A 106 1.27 -1.49 -27.93
C ASP A 106 -0.13 -2.14 -27.98
N VAL A 107 -0.75 -2.28 -26.81
CA VAL A 107 -2.04 -2.96 -26.65
C VAL A 107 -3.16 -2.09 -27.22
N GLY A 108 -4.08 -2.70 -27.96
CA GLY A 108 -5.19 -1.99 -28.61
C GLY A 108 -4.87 -1.38 -29.98
N GLY A 109 -3.59 -1.36 -30.41
CA GLY A 109 -3.21 -0.89 -31.75
C GLY A 109 -3.65 0.54 -32.07
N GLY A 110 -3.74 1.42 -31.07
CA GLY A 110 -4.21 2.80 -31.20
C GLY A 110 -5.72 2.99 -31.05
N THR A 111 -6.48 1.91 -30.83
CA THR A 111 -7.91 2.01 -30.48
C THR A 111 -8.05 2.13 -28.97
N PRO A 112 -8.80 3.12 -28.45
CA PRO A 112 -9.05 3.24 -27.02
C PRO A 112 -9.75 2.01 -26.45
N ILE A 113 -9.26 1.53 -25.30
CA ILE A 113 -9.78 0.35 -24.61
C ILE A 113 -10.69 0.83 -23.48
N GLU A 114 -11.90 0.29 -23.39
CA GLU A 114 -12.82 0.61 -22.30
C GLU A 114 -12.35 -0.02 -20.99
N ALA A 115 -12.35 0.79 -19.91
CA ALA A 115 -12.12 0.33 -18.55
C ALA A 115 -13.44 0.42 -17.77
N LYS A 116 -13.99 -0.73 -17.39
CA LYS A 116 -15.30 -0.85 -16.74
C LYS A 116 -15.15 -0.63 -15.22
N SER A 117 -15.99 0.25 -14.65
CA SER A 117 -15.97 0.47 -13.21
C SER A 117 -16.39 -0.79 -12.44
N ALA A 118 -15.58 -1.21 -11.50
CA ALA A 118 -15.84 -2.28 -10.54
C ALA A 118 -16.20 -1.74 -9.14
N GLY A 119 -16.50 -0.43 -9.04
CA GLY A 119 -16.86 0.21 -7.78
C GLY A 119 -15.65 0.51 -6.89
N ARG A 120 -15.84 0.37 -5.58
CA ARG A 120 -14.80 0.63 -4.54
C ARG A 120 -14.70 -0.54 -3.56
N PRO A 121 -14.35 -1.76 -4.00
CA PRO A 121 -14.38 -2.95 -3.14
C PRO A 121 -13.45 -2.85 -1.92
N ASP A 122 -12.32 -2.16 -2.08
CA ASP A 122 -11.30 -1.98 -1.05
C ASP A 122 -11.11 -0.50 -0.66
N GLY A 123 -12.16 0.31 -0.85
CA GLY A 123 -12.13 1.74 -0.58
C GLY A 123 -11.51 2.58 -1.70
N LEU A 124 -10.84 1.98 -2.68
CA LEU A 124 -10.30 2.63 -3.88
C LEU A 124 -11.21 2.41 -5.08
N LEU A 125 -11.22 3.36 -5.99
CA LEU A 125 -11.95 3.23 -7.25
C LEU A 125 -11.23 2.23 -8.15
N ARG A 126 -11.91 1.10 -8.47
CA ARG A 126 -11.37 0.00 -9.25
C ARG A 126 -11.99 -0.06 -10.64
N PHE A 127 -11.16 -0.38 -11.61
CA PHE A 127 -11.58 -0.62 -12.99
C PHE A 127 -11.09 -1.99 -13.48
N ALA A 128 -11.93 -2.67 -14.24
CA ALA A 128 -11.61 -3.90 -14.94
C ALA A 128 -11.40 -3.61 -16.43
N VAL A 129 -10.36 -4.20 -16.99
CA VAL A 129 -9.96 -4.09 -18.40
C VAL A 129 -10.03 -5.47 -19.03
N ASP A 130 -10.92 -5.61 -20.00
CA ASP A 130 -11.19 -6.89 -20.67
C ASP A 130 -10.46 -6.97 -22.01
N ILE A 131 -9.17 -7.31 -21.96
CA ILE A 131 -8.34 -7.58 -23.13
C ILE A 131 -8.16 -9.08 -23.22
N PRO A 132 -8.57 -9.78 -24.31
CA PRO A 132 -8.56 -11.25 -24.37
C PRO A 132 -7.20 -11.89 -24.01
N ALA A 133 -6.10 -11.27 -24.45
CA ALA A 133 -4.74 -11.77 -24.17
C ALA A 133 -4.22 -11.33 -22.77
N CYS A 134 -4.88 -10.35 -22.13
CA CYS A 134 -4.36 -9.71 -20.92
C CYS A 134 -5.47 -9.03 -20.13
N PRO A 135 -6.46 -9.75 -19.58
CA PRO A 135 -7.43 -9.14 -18.70
C PRO A 135 -6.75 -8.74 -17.38
N PHE A 136 -7.03 -7.52 -16.89
CA PHE A 136 -6.49 -7.05 -15.61
C PHE A 136 -7.41 -6.04 -14.95
N GLU A 137 -7.17 -5.79 -13.67
CA GLU A 137 -7.82 -4.74 -12.91
C GLU A 137 -6.79 -3.73 -12.42
N PHE A 138 -7.25 -2.51 -12.13
CA PHE A 138 -6.40 -1.53 -11.47
C PHE A 138 -7.19 -0.63 -10.53
N ASP A 139 -6.52 -0.16 -9.49
CA ASP A 139 -7.03 0.80 -8.51
C ASP A 139 -6.48 2.19 -8.79
N VAL A 140 -7.33 3.21 -8.66
CA VAL A 140 -6.95 4.62 -8.85
C VAL A 140 -6.37 5.17 -7.54
N LEU A 141 -5.16 5.73 -7.65
CA LEU A 141 -4.43 6.41 -6.58
C LEU A 141 -4.16 7.87 -6.97
N ASP A 142 -3.65 8.68 -6.07
CA ASP A 142 -3.31 10.07 -6.39
C ASP A 142 -2.11 10.15 -7.34
N GLY A 143 -2.38 10.52 -8.59
CA GLY A 143 -1.38 10.58 -9.67
C GLY A 143 -0.80 9.23 -10.09
N ALA A 144 -1.47 8.11 -9.75
CA ALA A 144 -1.03 6.77 -10.12
C ALA A 144 -2.21 5.79 -10.24
N VAL A 145 -1.96 4.64 -10.87
CA VAL A 145 -2.83 3.47 -10.77
C VAL A 145 -2.02 2.25 -10.34
N LEU A 146 -2.61 1.41 -9.52
CA LEU A 146 -2.01 0.16 -9.06
C LEU A 146 -2.71 -1.01 -9.74
N ALA A 147 -1.99 -1.75 -10.58
CA ALA A 147 -2.43 -3.03 -11.10
C ALA A 147 -1.87 -4.14 -10.19
N PRO A 148 -2.73 -4.91 -9.49
CA PRO A 148 -2.28 -5.95 -8.59
C PRO A 148 -1.46 -7.03 -9.30
N PRO A 149 -0.58 -7.75 -8.59
CA PRO A 149 0.15 -8.87 -9.16
C PRO A 149 -0.79 -9.92 -9.74
N GLN A 150 -0.52 -10.35 -10.97
CA GLN A 150 -1.24 -11.44 -11.63
C GLN A 150 -0.48 -12.76 -11.46
N LEU A 151 -1.22 -13.87 -11.41
CA LEU A 151 -0.63 -15.20 -11.30
C LEU A 151 0.17 -15.62 -12.55
N LYS A 152 -0.16 -15.04 -13.70
CA LYS A 152 0.49 -15.34 -14.98
C LYS A 152 0.73 -14.07 -15.77
N ALA A 153 1.82 -14.03 -16.50
CA ALA A 153 2.05 -12.99 -17.49
C ALA A 153 1.04 -13.11 -18.65
N CYS A 154 0.78 -11.99 -19.29
CA CYS A 154 -0.02 -11.93 -20.50
C CYS A 154 0.79 -12.45 -21.68
N ILE A 155 0.19 -13.30 -22.50
CA ILE A 155 0.83 -13.96 -23.66
C ILE A 155 0.28 -13.35 -24.93
N PHE A 156 1.14 -12.71 -25.68
CA PHE A 156 0.85 -12.12 -26.99
C PHE A 156 1.53 -12.95 -28.08
N GLU A 157 0.95 -14.10 -28.41
CA GLU A 157 1.55 -15.11 -29.31
C GLU A 157 1.96 -14.53 -30.67
N GLN A 158 1.10 -13.72 -31.28
CA GLN A 158 1.37 -13.11 -32.59
C GLN A 158 2.57 -12.16 -32.59
N ALA A 159 2.90 -11.61 -31.44
CA ALA A 159 4.03 -10.71 -31.25
C ALA A 159 5.24 -11.40 -30.60
N ASP A 160 5.15 -12.71 -30.35
CA ASP A 160 6.18 -13.48 -29.66
C ASP A 160 6.63 -12.79 -28.34
N CYS A 161 5.66 -12.31 -27.54
CA CYS A 161 5.94 -11.47 -26.38
C CYS A 161 5.11 -11.88 -25.18
N GLN A 162 5.75 -12.04 -24.03
CA GLN A 162 5.09 -12.13 -22.73
C GLN A 162 5.35 -10.87 -21.92
N ALA A 163 4.32 -10.30 -21.33
CA ALA A 163 4.42 -9.07 -20.56
C ALA A 163 3.41 -9.04 -19.40
N SER A 164 3.59 -8.15 -18.44
CA SER A 164 2.64 -7.98 -17.34
C SER A 164 2.31 -6.50 -17.12
N PRO A 165 1.02 -6.14 -16.94
CA PRO A 165 0.63 -4.81 -16.52
C PRO A 165 0.80 -4.58 -15.01
N SER A 166 1.12 -5.61 -14.23
CA SER A 166 1.18 -5.55 -12.76
C SER A 166 2.26 -4.61 -12.26
N GLY A 167 1.92 -3.83 -11.24
CA GLY A 167 2.81 -2.86 -10.61
C GLY A 167 2.18 -1.48 -10.47
N LEU A 168 2.98 -0.51 -10.06
CA LEU A 168 2.54 0.88 -9.92
C LEU A 168 2.83 1.67 -11.19
N TRP A 169 1.77 2.15 -11.84
CA TRP A 169 1.83 3.09 -12.95
C TRP A 169 1.73 4.50 -12.40
N GLY A 170 2.76 5.28 -12.55
CA GLY A 170 2.83 6.62 -11.98
C GLY A 170 3.71 7.56 -12.78
N ALA A 171 4.05 8.70 -12.19
CA ALA A 171 4.95 9.65 -12.80
C ALA A 171 6.31 9.02 -13.10
N ALA A 172 6.94 9.41 -14.21
CA ALA A 172 8.32 9.01 -14.48
C ALA A 172 9.23 9.46 -13.33
N GLY A 173 10.07 8.56 -12.80
CA GLY A 173 10.95 8.89 -11.68
C GLY A 173 11.92 10.04 -11.98
N SER A 174 12.25 10.25 -13.26
CA SER A 174 13.04 11.40 -13.74
C SER A 174 12.27 12.72 -13.70
N ALA A 175 10.94 12.71 -13.71
CA ALA A 175 10.10 13.89 -13.62
C ALA A 175 9.82 14.34 -12.18
N LEU A 176 10.15 13.51 -11.19
CA LEU A 176 9.98 13.81 -9.77
C LEU A 176 11.23 14.53 -9.23
N GLY A 177 11.21 15.86 -9.33
CA GLY A 177 12.28 16.74 -8.83
C GLY A 177 12.17 17.04 -7.33
N ALA A 178 12.98 17.99 -6.85
CA ALA A 178 13.04 18.34 -5.43
C ALA A 178 11.72 18.94 -4.88
N ALA A 179 10.97 19.66 -5.71
CA ALA A 179 9.68 20.25 -5.32
C ALA A 179 8.62 19.15 -5.10
N GLU A 180 8.53 18.21 -6.03
CA GLU A 180 7.65 17.05 -5.93
C GLU A 180 8.04 16.14 -4.77
N ALA A 181 9.33 15.90 -4.55
CA ALA A 181 9.83 15.11 -3.43
C ALA A 181 9.40 15.71 -2.08
N LYS A 182 9.41 17.03 -1.93
CA LYS A 182 8.92 17.71 -0.71
C LYS A 182 7.41 17.51 -0.50
N GLN A 183 6.61 17.57 -1.57
CA GLN A 183 5.18 17.30 -1.48
C GLN A 183 4.90 15.84 -1.14
N ILE A 184 5.64 14.91 -1.73
CA ILE A 184 5.56 13.48 -1.44
C ILE A 184 5.91 13.20 0.02
N GLU A 185 6.91 13.87 0.58
CA GLU A 185 7.26 13.71 2.01
C GLU A 185 6.14 14.20 2.95
N GLN A 186 5.47 15.30 2.60
CA GLN A 186 4.28 15.74 3.33
C GLN A 186 3.14 14.72 3.22
N ALA A 187 2.89 14.19 2.03
CA ALA A 187 1.90 13.14 1.80
C ALA A 187 2.22 11.87 2.59
N ARG A 188 3.52 11.51 2.72
CA ARG A 188 3.99 10.38 3.53
C ARG A 188 3.54 10.49 4.97
N ALA A 189 3.79 11.64 5.62
CA ALA A 189 3.39 11.85 7.01
C ALA A 189 1.88 11.68 7.21
N HIS A 190 1.07 12.17 6.28
CA HIS A 190 -0.38 12.01 6.31
C HIS A 190 -0.81 10.55 6.08
N ALA A 191 -0.21 9.87 5.11
CA ALA A 191 -0.52 8.48 4.79
C ALA A 191 -0.18 7.53 5.95
N GLU A 192 0.99 7.70 6.58
CA GLU A 192 1.43 6.91 7.73
C GLU A 192 0.52 7.15 8.95
N ALA A 193 0.15 8.41 9.22
CA ALA A 193 -0.78 8.75 10.29
C ALA A 193 -2.17 8.14 10.06
N ALA A 194 -2.69 8.21 8.84
CA ALA A 194 -3.96 7.60 8.46
C ALA A 194 -3.92 6.07 8.57
N LEU A 195 -2.85 5.45 8.08
CA LEU A 195 -2.62 4.00 8.19
C LEU A 195 -2.65 3.54 9.65
N ALA A 196 -1.87 4.18 10.51
CA ALA A 196 -1.78 3.85 11.93
C ALA A 196 -3.13 4.03 12.64
N ALA A 197 -3.84 5.14 12.37
CA ALA A 197 -5.14 5.41 12.98
C ALA A 197 -6.21 4.41 12.54
N ASN A 198 -6.27 4.09 11.24
CA ASN A 198 -7.25 3.13 10.70
C ASN A 198 -6.95 1.70 11.16
N TYR A 199 -5.68 1.31 11.24
CA TYR A 199 -5.27 0.03 11.80
C TYR A 199 -5.71 -0.12 13.27
N HIS A 200 -5.41 0.89 14.09
CA HIS A 200 -5.82 0.90 15.49
C HIS A 200 -7.35 0.86 15.65
N ALA A 201 -8.07 1.69 14.89
CA ALA A 201 -9.53 1.75 14.95
C ALA A 201 -10.15 0.40 14.56
N LEU A 202 -9.65 -0.23 13.49
CA LEU A 202 -10.11 -1.55 13.04
C LEU A 202 -9.80 -2.63 14.08
N THR A 203 -8.61 -2.65 14.67
CA THR A 203 -8.24 -3.61 15.74
C THR A 203 -9.20 -3.51 16.92
N VAL A 204 -9.51 -2.29 17.37
CA VAL A 204 -10.48 -2.06 18.47
C VAL A 204 -11.89 -2.53 18.08
N ARG A 205 -12.32 -2.27 16.84
CA ARG A 205 -13.65 -2.64 16.36
C ARG A 205 -13.84 -4.16 16.20
N LEU A 206 -12.80 -4.86 15.80
CA LEU A 206 -12.83 -6.32 15.67
C LEU A 206 -13.16 -6.99 17.01
N ASN A 207 -12.68 -6.44 18.13
CA ASN A 207 -12.93 -6.92 19.51
C ASN A 207 -12.77 -8.45 19.66
N ASP A 208 -11.84 -9.03 18.88
CA ASP A 208 -11.57 -10.47 18.79
C ASP A 208 -10.07 -10.68 18.62
N PRO A 209 -9.40 -11.33 19.58
CA PRO A 209 -7.95 -11.53 19.53
C PRO A 209 -7.48 -12.34 18.32
N ALA A 210 -8.25 -13.31 17.84
CA ALA A 210 -7.87 -14.11 16.68
C ALA A 210 -7.89 -13.25 15.41
N LYS A 211 -8.94 -12.48 15.20
CA LYS A 211 -9.06 -11.55 14.07
C LYS A 211 -8.03 -10.42 14.14
N ALA A 212 -7.70 -9.93 15.33
CA ALA A 212 -6.64 -8.95 15.51
C ALA A 212 -5.26 -9.51 15.10
N ASN A 213 -4.99 -10.79 15.43
CA ASN A 213 -3.76 -11.48 15.00
C ASN A 213 -3.74 -11.68 13.47
N ASP A 214 -4.88 -12.00 12.85
CA ASP A 214 -4.99 -12.09 11.39
C ASP A 214 -4.70 -10.74 10.73
N LEU A 215 -5.27 -9.66 11.26
CA LEU A 215 -4.99 -8.30 10.79
C LEU A 215 -3.51 -7.93 10.94
N ALA A 216 -2.85 -8.33 12.03
CA ALA A 216 -1.42 -8.09 12.25
C ALA A 216 -0.56 -8.84 11.21
N ARG A 217 -0.88 -10.09 10.91
CA ARG A 217 -0.21 -10.87 9.86
C ARG A 217 -0.40 -10.24 8.47
N ASP A 218 -1.63 -9.81 8.18
CA ASP A 218 -1.95 -9.13 6.93
C ASP A 218 -1.21 -7.79 6.79
N GLN A 219 -1.06 -7.03 7.89
CA GLN A 219 -0.26 -5.80 7.90
C GLN A 219 1.23 -6.07 7.67
N SER A 220 1.77 -7.16 8.23
CA SER A 220 3.17 -7.55 7.99
C SER A 220 3.39 -7.94 6.53
N ARG A 221 2.46 -8.71 5.94
CA ARG A 221 2.50 -9.07 4.51
C ARG A 221 2.47 -7.83 3.64
N PHE A 222 1.54 -6.92 3.88
CA PHE A 222 1.48 -5.64 3.16
C PHE A 222 2.82 -4.89 3.21
N SER A 223 3.49 -4.88 4.35
CA SER A 223 4.79 -4.20 4.48
C SER A 223 5.86 -4.81 3.58
N SER A 224 5.89 -6.13 3.44
CA SER A 224 6.79 -6.84 2.53
C SER A 224 6.41 -6.59 1.07
N ASP A 225 5.13 -6.76 0.72
CA ASP A 225 4.63 -6.55 -0.64
C ASP A 225 4.90 -5.12 -1.13
N ARG A 226 4.72 -4.12 -0.25
CA ARG A 226 5.05 -2.72 -0.56
C ARG A 226 6.53 -2.56 -0.89
N GLN A 227 7.42 -3.18 -0.11
CA GLN A 227 8.86 -3.11 -0.38
C GLN A 227 9.20 -3.76 -1.72
N ASP A 228 8.60 -4.91 -2.02
CA ASP A 228 8.83 -5.63 -3.28
C ASP A 228 8.32 -4.85 -4.49
N ILE A 229 7.10 -4.31 -4.44
CA ILE A 229 6.54 -3.50 -5.53
C ILE A 229 7.36 -2.24 -5.76
N CYS A 230 7.80 -1.56 -4.69
CA CYS A 230 8.48 -0.27 -4.81
C CYS A 230 10.00 -0.38 -5.02
N ARG A 231 10.59 -1.56 -4.88
CA ARG A 231 12.03 -1.78 -5.09
C ARG A 231 12.49 -1.31 -6.46
N ASP A 232 11.69 -1.60 -7.48
CA ASP A 232 12.02 -1.33 -8.88
C ASP A 232 11.44 0.00 -9.39
N TYR A 233 10.80 0.79 -8.52
CA TYR A 233 10.31 2.10 -8.93
C TYR A 233 11.48 3.06 -9.14
N ALA A 234 11.54 3.67 -10.32
CA ALA A 234 12.66 4.50 -10.73
C ALA A 234 12.91 5.66 -9.75
N ARG A 235 14.13 5.71 -9.17
CA ARG A 235 14.58 6.72 -8.20
C ARG A 235 13.73 6.78 -6.90
N GLU A 236 13.11 5.70 -6.50
CA GLU A 236 12.26 5.64 -5.29
C GLU A 236 12.97 6.17 -4.04
N SER A 237 14.26 5.85 -3.86
CA SER A 237 15.07 6.33 -2.73
C SER A 237 15.21 7.86 -2.67
N ALA A 238 15.01 8.56 -3.78
CA ALA A 238 15.11 10.02 -3.83
C ALA A 238 13.79 10.73 -3.52
N HIS A 239 12.65 10.10 -3.75
CA HIS A 239 11.34 10.76 -3.63
C HIS A 239 10.28 9.98 -2.86
N GLY A 240 10.38 8.64 -2.76
CA GLY A 240 9.43 7.82 -2.00
C GLY A 240 8.00 7.75 -2.56
N PHE A 241 7.81 8.06 -3.85
CA PHE A 241 6.49 8.15 -4.48
C PHE A 241 5.68 6.85 -4.36
N CYS A 242 6.27 5.73 -4.76
CA CYS A 242 5.61 4.43 -4.72
C CYS A 242 5.22 4.06 -3.29
N THR A 243 6.13 4.19 -2.35
CA THR A 243 5.89 3.88 -0.92
C THR A 243 4.71 4.68 -0.38
N VAL A 244 4.62 5.96 -0.71
CA VAL A 244 3.50 6.81 -0.26
C VAL A 244 2.18 6.34 -0.88
N ARG A 245 2.13 6.12 -2.19
CA ARG A 245 0.90 5.69 -2.88
C ARG A 245 0.37 4.36 -2.36
N LEU A 246 1.23 3.39 -2.10
CA LEU A 246 0.80 2.11 -1.51
C LEU A 246 0.38 2.26 -0.05
N THR A 247 1.00 3.15 0.71
CA THR A 247 0.59 3.44 2.10
C THR A 247 -0.80 4.09 2.14
N GLU A 248 -1.10 5.02 1.24
CA GLU A 248 -2.43 5.62 1.06
C GLU A 248 -3.49 4.57 0.68
N ALA A 249 -3.16 3.69 -0.26
CA ALA A 249 -4.02 2.57 -0.65
C ALA A 249 -4.36 1.67 0.55
N ARG A 250 -3.36 1.33 1.36
CA ARG A 250 -3.57 0.53 2.56
C ARG A 250 -4.41 1.25 3.61
N ALA A 251 -4.21 2.55 3.80
CA ALA A 251 -5.03 3.34 4.70
C ALA A 251 -6.51 3.35 4.26
N ALA A 252 -6.78 3.49 2.95
CA ALA A 252 -8.12 3.40 2.39
C ALA A 252 -8.75 2.02 2.61
N PHE A 253 -8.01 0.96 2.34
CA PHE A 253 -8.45 -0.43 2.59
C PHE A 253 -8.87 -0.65 4.05
N LEU A 254 -8.02 -0.27 5.00
CA LEU A 254 -8.34 -0.44 6.43
C LEU A 254 -9.57 0.39 6.85
N LYS A 255 -9.73 1.59 6.28
CA LYS A 255 -10.90 2.42 6.51
C LYS A 255 -12.17 1.78 5.96
N ALA A 256 -12.14 1.25 4.75
CA ALA A 256 -13.27 0.56 4.14
C ALA A 256 -13.70 -0.65 4.99
N ARG A 257 -12.74 -1.46 5.44
CA ARG A 257 -13.02 -2.60 6.34
C ARG A 257 -13.61 -2.17 7.68
N PHE A 258 -13.11 -1.07 8.23
CA PHE A 258 -13.68 -0.49 9.45
C PHE A 258 -15.14 -0.05 9.25
N ASP A 259 -15.45 0.60 8.12
CA ASP A 259 -16.80 1.07 7.78
C ASP A 259 -17.77 -0.09 7.52
N GLU A 260 -17.30 -1.17 6.89
CA GLU A 260 -18.08 -2.40 6.68
C GLU A 260 -18.58 -2.99 8.00
N LEU A 261 -17.75 -2.94 9.04
CA LEU A 261 -18.08 -3.44 10.38
C LEU A 261 -18.91 -2.44 11.20
N ALA A 262 -19.23 -1.25 10.66
CA ALA A 262 -20.04 -0.27 11.38
C ALA A 262 -21.48 -0.76 11.57
N PRO A 263 -22.09 -0.59 12.76
CA PRO A 263 -23.50 -0.87 12.98
C PRO A 263 -24.41 -0.09 12.02
N ALA A 264 -25.56 -0.63 11.68
CA ALA A 264 -26.51 0.01 10.76
C ALA A 264 -26.91 1.44 11.19
N ALA A 265 -27.01 1.70 12.49
CA ALA A 265 -27.30 3.01 13.04
C ALA A 265 -26.18 4.05 12.82
N GLU A 266 -24.92 3.59 12.73
CA GLU A 266 -23.75 4.45 12.45
C GLU A 266 -23.62 4.71 10.94
N LYS A 267 -24.04 3.75 10.10
CA LYS A 267 -24.05 3.89 8.63
C LYS A 267 -25.08 4.90 8.14
N ASN A 268 -26.20 5.03 8.87
CA ASN A 268 -27.30 5.96 8.58
C ASN A 268 -27.64 6.77 9.84
N PRO A 269 -26.84 7.79 10.20
CA PRO A 269 -27.16 8.60 11.34
C PRO A 269 -28.51 9.32 11.13
N PRO A 270 -29.40 9.35 12.15
CA PRO A 270 -30.65 10.07 12.03
C PRO A 270 -30.39 11.55 11.69
N PRO A 271 -31.26 12.20 10.90
CA PRO A 271 -31.06 13.59 10.50
C PRO A 271 -30.88 14.46 11.74
N ALA A 272 -29.83 15.30 11.71
CA ALA A 272 -29.47 16.17 12.82
C ALA A 272 -30.70 16.97 13.25
N ARG A 273 -31.15 16.80 14.50
CA ARG A 273 -32.26 17.56 15.06
C ARG A 273 -31.94 19.06 14.92
N ARG A 274 -32.63 19.75 14.01
CA ARG A 274 -32.55 21.22 13.89
C ARG A 274 -32.81 21.80 15.27
N LYS A 275 -31.82 22.48 15.84
CA LYS A 275 -32.02 23.28 17.09
C LYS A 275 -33.14 24.27 16.82
N ARG A 276 -34.28 24.09 17.49
CA ARG A 276 -35.36 25.07 17.46
C ARG A 276 -34.77 26.41 17.99
N LYS A 277 -34.84 27.44 17.18
CA LYS A 277 -34.51 28.80 17.57
C LYS A 277 -35.45 29.18 18.71
N PRO A 278 -34.96 29.71 19.86
CA PRO A 278 -35.86 30.18 20.92
C PRO A 278 -36.74 31.29 20.39
N PRO A 279 -38.01 31.40 20.87
CA PRO A 279 -38.88 32.49 20.48
C PRO A 279 -38.25 33.81 20.91
N GLN A 280 -38.17 34.75 19.98
CA GLN A 280 -37.82 36.12 20.30
C GLN A 280 -39.02 36.76 21.03
N GLN A 281 -38.79 37.24 22.25
CA GLN A 281 -39.71 38.10 22.97
C GLN A 281 -39.46 39.55 22.57
#